data_9d8c80ad1767829508508b1a1d0ca1fb
#
_entry.id   9d8c80ad1767829508508b1a1d0ca1fb
#
_cell.length_a   1.000
_cell.length_b   1.000
_cell.length_c   1.000
_cell.angle_alpha   90.00
_cell.angle_beta   90.00
_cell.angle_gamma   90.00
#
_symmetry.space_group_name_H-M   'P 1'
#
loop_
_entity.id
_entity.type
_entity.pdbx_description
1 polymer ?
#
loop_
_entity_poly.entity_id
_entity_poly.type
_entity_poly.pdbx_seq_one_letter_code
_entity_poly.pdbx_strand_id
1 'polypeptide(L)' 'MEKKEIFADGIGQIHFAGGMVRYDFVTLQPEKEGEAPVPKANVRIIMPPQGFLATFNSMQQLIDKLLDAGILQKNENAKK' A
#
# COMPACT_ATOMS: atom_id res chain seq x y z
N MET A 1 8.42 24.34 1.65
CA MET A 1 7.34 23.46 1.19
C MET A 1 7.02 22.42 2.25
N GLU A 2 5.76 22.29 2.53
CA GLU A 2 5.32 21.36 3.56
C GLU A 2 5.03 20.02 2.99
N LYS A 3 5.39 19.00 3.74
CA LYS A 3 5.05 17.64 3.36
C LYS A 3 3.71 17.26 3.96
N LYS A 4 2.93 16.54 3.19
CA LYS A 4 1.73 15.92 3.71
C LYS A 4 2.06 14.52 4.20
N GLU A 5 1.50 14.18 5.33
CA GLU A 5 1.65 12.85 5.88
C GLU A 5 0.29 12.24 6.02
N ILE A 6 0.14 11.06 5.44
CA ILE A 6 -1.13 10.38 5.42
C ILE A 6 -0.90 8.99 5.99
N PHE A 7 -1.73 8.62 6.95
CA PHE A 7 -1.69 7.28 7.48
C PHE A 7 -2.51 6.36 6.59
N ALA A 8 -1.98 5.19 6.32
CA ALA A 8 -2.72 4.17 5.59
C ALA A 8 -2.33 2.82 6.15
N ASP A 9 -3.32 1.94 6.27
CA ASP A 9 -3.04 0.58 6.70
C ASP A 9 -2.48 -0.24 5.56
N GLY A 10 -2.76 0.15 4.34
CA GLY A 10 -2.26 -0.58 3.20
C GLY A 10 -2.81 0.00 1.91
N ILE A 11 -2.67 -0.79 0.87
CA ILE A 11 -3.13 -0.41 -0.46
C ILE A 11 -4.30 -1.31 -0.82
N GLY A 12 -5.36 -0.70 -1.35
CA GLY A 12 -6.51 -1.44 -1.81
C GLY A 12 -6.33 -1.89 -3.25
N GLN A 13 -7.20 -1.41 -4.11
CA GLN A 13 -7.14 -1.84 -5.50
C GLN A 13 -6.04 -1.12 -6.26
N ILE A 14 -5.43 -1.87 -7.18
CA ILE A 14 -4.46 -1.31 -8.11
C ILE A 14 -4.96 -1.63 -9.50
N HIS A 15 -5.00 -0.63 -10.36
CA HIS A 15 -5.43 -0.90 -11.73
C HIS A 15 -4.77 0.09 -12.67
N PHE A 16 -4.88 -0.22 -13.95
CA PHE A 16 -4.28 0.58 -15.00
C PHE A 16 -5.41 1.13 -15.86
N ALA A 17 -5.46 2.44 -15.95
CA ALA A 17 -6.52 3.08 -16.73
C ALA A 17 -6.01 4.42 -17.22
N GLY A 18 -6.35 4.74 -18.47
CA GLY A 18 -5.96 6.01 -19.05
C GLY A 18 -4.45 6.19 -19.16
N GLY A 19 -3.72 5.08 -19.34
CA GLY A 19 -2.28 5.13 -19.45
C GLY A 19 -1.55 5.33 -18.14
N MET A 20 -2.25 5.27 -17.02
CA MET A 20 -1.68 5.53 -15.71
C MET A 20 -2.00 4.40 -14.75
N VAL A 21 -1.08 4.16 -13.82
CA VAL A 21 -1.33 3.24 -12.72
C VAL A 21 -2.06 4.01 -11.63
N ARG A 22 -3.10 3.41 -11.09
CA ARG A 22 -3.92 4.02 -10.05
C ARG A 22 -4.08 3.05 -8.91
N TYR A 23 -3.86 3.51 -7.70
CA TYR A 23 -4.09 2.66 -6.55
C TYR A 23 -4.53 3.51 -5.37
N ASP A 24 -5.28 2.87 -4.50
CA ASP A 24 -5.90 3.56 -3.38
C ASP A 24 -5.19 3.20 -2.08
N PHE A 25 -4.93 4.20 -1.26
CA PHE A 25 -4.55 3.97 0.13
C PHE A 25 -5.82 3.72 0.92
N VAL A 26 -5.78 2.75 1.80
CA VAL A 26 -6.94 2.40 2.58
C VAL A 26 -6.61 2.42 4.06
N THR A 27 -7.63 2.68 4.86
CA THR A 27 -7.54 2.51 6.30
C THR A 27 -8.60 1.50 6.71
N LEU A 28 -8.31 0.76 7.78
CA LEU A 28 -9.24 -0.23 8.29
C LEU A 28 -10.13 0.45 9.32
N GLN A 29 -11.41 0.49 9.05
CA GLN A 29 -12.36 1.17 9.90
C GLN A 29 -13.61 0.32 10.05
N PRO A 30 -14.11 0.15 11.28
CA PRO A 30 -15.38 -0.54 11.45
C PRO A 30 -16.52 0.37 10.99
N GLU A 31 -17.52 -0.20 10.35
CA GLU A 31 -18.66 0.58 9.92
C GLU A 31 -19.59 0.85 11.07
N LYS A 32 -19.62 -0.06 12.02
CA LYS A 32 -20.41 0.07 13.22
C LYS A 32 -19.58 -0.36 14.39
N GLU A 33 -19.91 0.19 15.52
CA GLU A 33 -19.23 -0.17 16.74
C GLU A 33 -19.35 -1.66 16.98
N GLY A 34 -18.23 -2.31 17.28
CA GLY A 34 -18.23 -3.73 17.55
C GLY A 34 -18.07 -4.62 16.34
N GLU A 35 -18.05 -4.04 15.15
CA GLU A 35 -17.87 -4.83 13.94
C GLU A 35 -16.41 -4.92 13.56
N ALA A 36 -16.07 -5.92 12.76
CA ALA A 36 -14.73 -6.05 12.24
C ALA A 36 -14.42 -4.88 11.32
N PRO A 37 -13.18 -4.38 11.35
CA PRO A 37 -12.82 -3.28 10.46
C PRO A 37 -12.85 -3.73 8.99
N VAL A 38 -13.23 -2.81 8.14
CA VAL A 38 -13.21 -3.03 6.70
C VAL A 38 -12.35 -1.96 6.05
N PRO A 39 -11.76 -2.26 4.90
CA PRO A 39 -10.93 -1.26 4.21
C PRO A 39 -11.78 -0.13 3.67
N LYS A 40 -11.34 1.07 3.90
CA LYS A 40 -11.97 2.27 3.36
C LYS A 40 -10.94 3.04 2.57
N ALA A 41 -11.24 3.34 1.32
CA ALA A 41 -10.32 4.10 0.47
C ALA A 41 -10.31 5.56 0.92
N ASN A 42 -9.12 6.09 1.12
CA ASN A 42 -8.95 7.48 1.54
C ASN A 42 -8.41 8.35 0.44
N VAL A 43 -7.35 7.89 -0.22
CA VAL A 43 -6.61 8.71 -1.17
C VAL A 43 -6.26 7.82 -2.34
N ARG A 44 -6.36 8.37 -3.54
CA ARG A 44 -5.92 7.65 -4.72
C ARG A 44 -4.64 8.27 -5.25
N ILE A 45 -3.69 7.42 -5.55
CA ILE A 45 -2.42 7.83 -6.14
C ILE A 45 -2.45 7.45 -7.61
N ILE A 46 -2.01 8.37 -8.45
CA ILE A 46 -1.95 8.15 -9.89
C ILE A 46 -0.52 8.42 -10.32
N MET A 47 0.08 7.49 -11.03
CA MET A 47 1.45 7.69 -11.47
C MET A 47 1.69 6.99 -12.79
N PRO A 48 2.66 7.46 -13.56
CA PRO A 48 2.98 6.79 -14.81
C PRO A 48 3.62 5.43 -14.55
N PRO A 49 3.54 4.52 -15.54
CA PRO A 49 4.09 3.18 -15.34
C PRO A 49 5.55 3.16 -14.94
N GLN A 50 6.37 4.06 -15.49
CA GLN A 50 7.78 4.07 -15.13
C GLN A 50 7.99 4.48 -13.68
N GLY A 51 7.19 5.46 -13.22
CA GLY A 51 7.26 5.84 -11.81
C GLY A 51 6.80 4.71 -10.91
N PHE A 52 5.80 3.98 -11.35
CA PHE A 52 5.32 2.86 -10.57
C PHE A 52 6.39 1.79 -10.43
N LEU A 53 7.10 1.49 -11.52
CA LEU A 53 8.18 0.51 -11.48
C LEU A 53 9.28 0.95 -10.52
N ALA A 54 9.68 2.23 -10.61
CA ALA A 54 10.71 2.74 -9.72
C ALA A 54 10.26 2.68 -8.25
N THR A 55 9.00 2.98 -8.01
CA THR A 55 8.44 2.91 -6.66
C THR A 55 8.50 1.49 -6.14
N PHE A 56 8.13 0.53 -6.98
CA PHE A 56 8.18 -0.87 -6.56
C PHE A 56 9.60 -1.26 -6.18
N ASN A 57 10.58 -0.86 -7.00
CA ASN A 57 11.96 -1.23 -6.72
C ASN A 57 12.44 -0.64 -5.40
N SER A 58 12.07 0.60 -5.13
CA SER A 58 12.45 1.23 -3.86
C SER A 58 11.81 0.53 -2.68
N MET A 59 10.55 0.17 -2.82
CA MET A 59 9.84 -0.52 -1.76
C MET A 59 10.42 -1.91 -1.52
N GLN A 60 10.80 -2.59 -2.60
CA GLN A 60 11.39 -3.92 -2.47
C GLN A 60 12.70 -3.84 -1.68
N GLN A 61 13.51 -2.81 -1.94
CA GLN A 61 14.76 -2.66 -1.21
C GLN A 61 14.52 -2.49 0.27
N LEU A 62 13.52 -1.71 0.63
CA LEU A 62 13.22 -1.52 2.04
C LEU A 62 12.68 -2.81 2.66
N ILE A 63 11.84 -3.53 1.93
CA ILE A 63 11.32 -4.80 2.42
C ILE A 63 12.48 -5.74 2.75
N ASP A 64 13.48 -5.79 1.87
CA ASP A 64 14.63 -6.65 2.10
C ASP A 64 15.37 -6.27 3.38
N LYS A 65 15.51 -4.96 3.61
CA LYS A 65 16.16 -4.50 4.83
C LYS A 65 15.37 -4.83 6.06
N LEU A 66 14.06 -4.73 6.00
CA LEU A 66 13.20 -5.04 7.14
C LEU A 66 13.25 -6.53 7.46
N LEU A 67 13.33 -7.36 6.43
CA LEU A 67 13.46 -8.80 6.64
C LEU A 67 14.79 -9.12 7.30
N ASP A 68 15.87 -8.48 6.83
CA ASP A 68 17.19 -8.72 7.40
C ASP A 68 17.26 -8.28 8.87
N ALA A 69 16.56 -7.20 9.19
CA ALA A 69 16.58 -6.68 10.55
C ALA A 69 15.61 -7.40 11.47
N GLY A 70 14.83 -8.33 10.96
CA GLY A 70 13.88 -9.07 11.78
C GLY A 70 12.63 -8.30 12.13
N ILE A 71 12.44 -7.11 11.52
CA ILE A 71 11.24 -6.32 11.77
C ILE A 71 10.06 -6.89 11.03
N LEU A 72 10.33 -7.50 9.87
CA LEU A 72 9.30 -8.05 9.01
C LEU A 72 9.62 -9.51 8.77
N GLN A 73 8.59 -10.36 8.77
CA GLN A 73 8.76 -11.76 8.47
C GLN A 73 7.99 -12.09 7.22
N LYS A 74 8.63 -12.83 6.33
CA LYS A 74 7.96 -13.27 5.13
C LYS A 74 7.01 -14.40 5.49
N ASN A 75 5.76 -14.24 5.13
CA ASN A 75 4.75 -15.23 5.43
C ASN A 75 4.58 -16.13 4.23
N GLU A 76 5.22 -17.29 4.26
CA GLU A 76 5.16 -18.17 3.12
C GLU A 76 3.84 -18.86 2.98
N ASN A 77 3.08 -18.94 4.05
CA ASN A 77 1.75 -19.54 3.97
C ASN A 77 0.78 -18.67 3.22
N ALA A 78 1.06 -17.40 3.08
CA ALA A 78 0.16 -16.50 2.39
C ALA A 78 0.01 -16.83 0.92
N LYS A 79 0.87 -17.67 0.42
CA LYS A 79 0.80 -18.02 -0.99
C LYS A 79 -0.21 -19.05 -1.32
N LYS A 80 -0.78 -19.65 -0.34
CA LYS A 80 -1.71 -20.74 -0.58
C LYS A 80 -2.98 -20.28 -1.21
#